data_28b65befdc3ba95e1890ce1f56c1f4ba
#
_entry.id   28b65befdc3ba95e1890ce1f56c1f4ba
#
_cell.length_a   1.000
_cell.length_b   1.000
_cell.length_c   1.000
_cell.angle_alpha   90.00
_cell.angle_beta   90.00
_cell.angle_gamma   90.00
#
_symmetry.space_group_name_H-M   'P 1'
#
loop_
_entity.id
_entity.type
_entity.pdbx_description
1 polymer ?
#
loop_
_entity_poly.entity_id
_entity_poly.type
_entity_poly.pdbx_seq_one_letter_code
_entity_poly.pdbx_strand_id
1 'polypeptide(L)'
;GSTSFMRPIAVALAEAGYLTVRFDFFGHGRHPLPYSGDITTIEGATQKFVNQTNEIISHYLLKHSPSFSMIIGHSMASDIIIRSASMNPSLNSAVAISAYTDALKAKEPKNVLILNGQWEPQLRSKSLEILQNIGVDNPKEGKLYGALDDNAIRKVDFIKNADHVGVLYSVRTQRELVDWINFLEKDKQIFIGNNIGIWTGILFFSIFFLSILLTKFLPKKSLGKYQFGYMRFFFINIIACVLPPLILYNFTFKFVNFPAHNHLINQMIVISIILFFSLPPTQFKELTKSFNFPLFAFLFIL
;
A
#
# COMPACT_ATOMS: atom_id res chain seq x y z
N GLY A 1 2.40 2.52 -3.26
CA GLY A 1 2.74 1.44 -2.34
C GLY A 1 4.18 0.97 -2.45
N SER A 2 4.53 -0.01 -1.65
CA SER A 2 5.85 -0.66 -1.75
C SER A 2 5.69 -2.18 -1.76
N THR A 3 6.73 -2.87 -2.23
CA THR A 3 6.82 -4.35 -2.22
C THR A 3 6.58 -4.95 -0.84
N SER A 4 6.81 -4.18 0.24
CA SER A 4 6.58 -4.64 1.61
C SER A 4 5.09 -4.98 1.87
N PHE A 5 4.16 -4.22 1.29
CA PHE A 5 2.73 -4.49 1.42
C PHE A 5 2.29 -5.80 0.74
N MET A 6 2.97 -6.18 -0.35
CA MET A 6 2.69 -7.43 -1.07
C MET A 6 3.39 -8.65 -0.47
N ARG A 7 4.19 -8.48 0.59
CA ARG A 7 4.96 -9.56 1.20
C ARG A 7 4.09 -10.73 1.68
N PRO A 8 2.96 -10.53 2.39
CA PRO A 8 2.14 -11.65 2.88
C PRO A 8 1.64 -12.55 1.74
N ILE A 9 1.19 -11.93 0.64
CA ILE A 9 0.73 -12.64 -0.55
C ILE A 9 1.89 -13.39 -1.22
N ALA A 10 3.02 -12.72 -1.43
CA ALA A 10 4.17 -13.34 -2.08
C ALA A 10 4.74 -14.53 -1.27
N VAL A 11 4.75 -14.42 0.06
CA VAL A 11 5.18 -15.53 0.93
C VAL A 11 4.21 -16.70 0.82
N ALA A 12 2.89 -16.46 0.87
CA ALA A 12 1.89 -17.54 0.75
C ALA A 12 1.99 -18.28 -0.58
N LEU A 13 2.23 -17.57 -1.68
CA LEU A 13 2.43 -18.19 -3.00
C LEU A 13 3.76 -18.93 -3.09
N ALA A 14 4.84 -18.42 -2.47
CA ALA A 14 6.12 -19.10 -2.41
C ALA A 14 6.05 -20.41 -1.58
N GLU A 15 5.32 -20.39 -0.46
CA GLU A 15 5.04 -21.57 0.36
C GLU A 15 4.18 -22.62 -0.40
N ALA A 16 3.34 -22.16 -1.33
CA ALA A 16 2.61 -23.03 -2.25
C ALA A 16 3.45 -23.52 -3.46
N GLY A 17 4.76 -23.22 -3.50
CA GLY A 17 5.70 -23.71 -4.50
C GLY A 17 5.93 -22.81 -5.71
N TYR A 18 5.37 -21.60 -5.73
CA TYR A 18 5.53 -20.68 -6.86
C TYR A 18 6.73 -19.73 -6.69
N LEU A 19 7.46 -19.49 -7.79
CA LEU A 19 8.44 -18.40 -7.83
C LEU A 19 7.71 -17.07 -7.80
N THR A 20 7.96 -16.24 -6.78
CA THR A 20 7.34 -14.94 -6.61
C THR A 20 8.32 -13.80 -6.82
N VAL A 21 7.97 -12.84 -7.66
CA VAL A 21 8.76 -11.64 -7.94
C VAL A 21 7.98 -10.41 -7.50
N ARG A 22 8.61 -9.55 -6.71
CA ARG A 22 8.04 -8.27 -6.27
C ARG A 22 8.96 -7.13 -6.67
N PHE A 23 8.39 -6.07 -7.18
CA PHE A 23 9.14 -4.87 -7.55
C PHE A 23 8.43 -3.60 -7.08
N ASP A 24 9.19 -2.55 -6.92
CA ASP A 24 8.68 -1.21 -6.62
C ASP A 24 8.58 -0.40 -7.90
N PHE A 25 7.47 0.29 -8.10
CA PHE A 25 7.34 1.26 -9.19
C PHE A 25 8.25 2.48 -8.99
N PHE A 26 8.52 3.20 -10.06
CA PHE A 26 9.19 4.50 -9.99
C PHE A 26 8.55 5.38 -8.91
N GLY A 27 9.36 5.99 -8.05
CA GLY A 27 8.91 6.84 -6.95
C GLY A 27 8.19 6.12 -5.81
N HIS A 28 8.18 4.79 -5.79
CA HIS A 28 7.56 4.00 -4.74
C HIS A 28 8.60 3.10 -4.05
N GLY A 29 8.31 2.80 -2.77
CA GLY A 29 9.14 1.89 -1.98
C GLY A 29 10.61 2.29 -1.97
N ARG A 30 11.47 1.41 -2.45
CA ARG A 30 12.94 1.60 -2.51
C ARG A 30 13.45 1.84 -3.95
N HIS A 31 12.56 2.13 -4.90
CA HIS A 31 13.00 2.38 -6.26
C HIS A 31 13.89 3.64 -6.34
N PRO A 32 15.09 3.58 -6.96
CA PRO A 32 16.04 4.68 -6.96
C PRO A 32 15.59 5.90 -7.78
N LEU A 33 14.76 5.68 -8.80
CA LEU A 33 14.25 6.77 -9.63
C LEU A 33 12.98 7.37 -9.03
N PRO A 34 12.85 8.70 -9.07
CA PRO A 34 11.67 9.38 -8.55
C PRO A 34 10.44 9.12 -9.42
N TYR A 35 9.28 9.41 -8.86
CA TYR A 35 8.04 9.47 -9.61
C TYR A 35 8.12 10.56 -10.68
N SER A 36 7.64 10.26 -11.87
CA SER A 36 7.63 11.22 -12.98
C SER A 36 6.44 10.94 -13.91
N GLY A 37 5.89 11.99 -14.47
CA GLY A 37 4.77 11.94 -15.40
C GLY A 37 3.49 12.53 -14.81
N ASP A 38 2.60 12.90 -15.71
CA ASP A 38 1.27 13.40 -15.35
C ASP A 38 0.43 12.25 -14.80
N ILE A 39 -0.17 12.45 -13.63
CA ILE A 39 -1.04 11.47 -12.97
C ILE A 39 -2.48 11.54 -13.46
N THR A 40 -2.85 12.55 -14.22
CA THR A 40 -4.19 12.80 -14.70
C THR A 40 -4.48 12.16 -16.05
N THR A 41 -3.43 11.72 -16.75
CA THR A 41 -3.53 11.07 -18.07
C THR A 41 -2.95 9.66 -18.06
N ILE A 42 -3.50 8.79 -18.90
CA ILE A 42 -2.99 7.41 -19.05
C ILE A 42 -1.60 7.44 -19.69
N GLU A 43 -1.39 8.29 -20.68
CA GLU A 43 -0.11 8.47 -21.40
C GLU A 43 1.00 9.02 -20.50
N GLY A 44 0.64 9.58 -19.36
CA GLY A 44 1.56 10.12 -18.37
C GLY A 44 2.21 9.04 -17.49
N ALA A 45 1.88 9.07 -16.22
CA ALA A 45 2.47 8.17 -15.22
C ALA A 45 2.03 6.71 -15.39
N THR A 46 0.77 6.47 -15.73
CA THR A 46 0.21 5.12 -15.90
C THR A 46 0.98 4.35 -16.98
N GLN A 47 1.23 4.97 -18.15
CA GLN A 47 1.96 4.32 -19.23
C GLN A 47 3.40 3.97 -18.84
N LYS A 48 4.07 4.82 -18.04
CA LYS A 48 5.41 4.52 -17.54
C LYS A 48 5.43 3.30 -16.64
N PHE A 49 4.43 3.16 -15.76
CA PHE A 49 4.30 1.97 -14.92
C PHE A 49 3.96 0.71 -15.71
N VAL A 50 3.11 0.83 -16.73
CA VAL A 50 2.82 -0.28 -17.66
C VAL A 50 4.08 -0.72 -18.39
N ASN A 51 4.88 0.20 -18.90
CA ASN A 51 6.13 -0.11 -19.59
C ASN A 51 7.12 -0.80 -18.65
N GLN A 52 7.35 -0.25 -17.45
CA GLN A 52 8.19 -0.89 -16.42
C GLN A 52 7.70 -2.31 -16.09
N THR A 53 6.38 -2.49 -15.95
CA THR A 53 5.79 -3.80 -15.66
C THR A 53 6.05 -4.78 -16.81
N ASN A 54 5.87 -4.35 -18.06
CA ASN A 54 6.09 -5.18 -19.24
C ASN A 54 7.56 -5.59 -19.39
N GLU A 55 8.51 -4.71 -19.09
CA GLU A 55 9.94 -5.05 -19.07
C GLU A 55 10.24 -6.16 -18.05
N ILE A 56 9.68 -6.05 -16.84
CA ILE A 56 9.87 -7.05 -15.79
C ILE A 56 9.21 -8.37 -16.19
N ILE A 57 7.98 -8.36 -16.71
CA ILE A 57 7.29 -9.55 -17.19
C ILE A 57 8.15 -10.24 -18.25
N SER A 58 8.58 -9.51 -19.29
CA SER A 58 9.38 -10.05 -20.38
C SER A 58 10.69 -10.67 -19.89
N HIS A 59 11.39 -9.99 -18.96
CA HIS A 59 12.63 -10.49 -18.38
C HIS A 59 12.42 -11.85 -17.67
N TYR A 60 11.40 -11.95 -16.82
CA TYR A 60 11.19 -13.19 -16.03
C TYR A 60 10.57 -14.32 -16.86
N LEU A 61 9.71 -14.02 -17.82
CA LEU A 61 9.18 -15.03 -18.74
C LEU A 61 10.29 -15.63 -19.60
N LEU A 62 11.20 -14.80 -20.13
CA LEU A 62 12.35 -15.27 -20.91
C LEU A 62 13.33 -16.10 -20.06
N LYS A 63 13.60 -15.63 -18.83
CA LYS A 63 14.57 -16.29 -17.94
C LYS A 63 14.11 -17.65 -17.44
N HIS A 64 12.83 -17.83 -17.18
CA HIS A 64 12.32 -19.01 -16.49
C HIS A 64 11.41 -19.89 -17.35
N SER A 65 10.88 -19.39 -18.49
CA SER A 65 9.96 -20.08 -19.37
C SER A 65 8.88 -20.89 -18.63
N PRO A 66 8.11 -20.24 -17.71
CA PRO A 66 7.18 -20.95 -16.85
C PRO A 66 6.00 -21.52 -17.63
N SER A 67 5.49 -22.68 -17.22
CA SER A 67 4.24 -23.26 -17.73
C SER A 67 3.02 -22.44 -17.35
N PHE A 68 3.05 -21.83 -16.16
CA PHE A 68 2.01 -20.93 -15.66
C PHE A 68 2.63 -19.63 -15.15
N SER A 69 1.98 -18.53 -15.46
CA SER A 69 2.40 -17.19 -15.02
C SER A 69 1.21 -16.30 -14.71
N MET A 70 1.28 -15.58 -13.61
CA MET A 70 0.22 -14.71 -13.13
C MET A 70 0.78 -13.37 -12.64
N ILE A 71 0.05 -12.29 -12.88
CA ILE A 71 0.38 -10.97 -12.33
C ILE A 71 -0.66 -10.53 -11.31
N ILE A 72 -0.20 -9.92 -10.21
CA ILE A 72 -1.05 -9.45 -9.12
C ILE A 72 -0.78 -7.97 -8.86
N GLY A 73 -1.84 -7.16 -8.79
CA GLY A 73 -1.74 -5.73 -8.47
C GLY A 73 -2.80 -5.30 -7.47
N HIS A 74 -2.43 -4.35 -6.59
CA HIS A 74 -3.32 -3.80 -5.58
C HIS A 74 -3.57 -2.31 -5.80
N SER A 75 -4.83 -1.87 -5.66
CA SER A 75 -5.23 -0.46 -5.76
C SER A 75 -4.82 0.13 -7.13
N MET A 76 -4.06 1.20 -7.18
CA MET A 76 -3.54 1.78 -8.43
C MET A 76 -2.90 0.72 -9.35
N ALA A 77 -2.16 -0.23 -8.79
CA ALA A 77 -1.54 -1.28 -9.59
C ALA A 77 -2.56 -2.23 -10.23
N SER A 78 -3.81 -2.27 -9.80
CA SER A 78 -4.85 -3.10 -10.44
C SER A 78 -5.11 -2.70 -11.89
N ASP A 79 -5.15 -1.40 -12.19
CA ASP A 79 -5.28 -0.90 -13.57
C ASP A 79 -4.02 -1.18 -14.40
N ILE A 80 -2.84 -0.97 -13.80
CA ILE A 80 -1.55 -1.20 -14.46
C ILE A 80 -1.41 -2.67 -14.88
N ILE A 81 -1.73 -3.61 -13.98
CA ILE A 81 -1.57 -5.04 -14.29
C ILE A 81 -2.60 -5.54 -15.32
N ILE A 82 -3.81 -5.00 -15.34
CA ILE A 82 -4.81 -5.35 -16.36
C ILE A 82 -4.33 -4.88 -17.74
N ARG A 83 -3.82 -3.65 -17.86
CA ARG A 83 -3.24 -3.14 -19.11
C ARG A 83 -2.01 -3.95 -19.54
N SER A 84 -1.10 -4.22 -18.60
CA SER A 84 0.10 -5.01 -18.88
C SER A 84 -0.23 -6.45 -19.29
N ALA A 85 -1.17 -7.10 -18.61
CA ALA A 85 -1.58 -8.46 -18.95
C ALA A 85 -2.28 -8.54 -20.31
N SER A 86 -3.05 -7.51 -20.70
CA SER A 86 -3.64 -7.43 -22.05
C SER A 86 -2.57 -7.31 -23.16
N MET A 87 -1.44 -6.71 -22.84
CA MET A 87 -0.28 -6.58 -23.77
C MET A 87 0.62 -7.83 -23.78
N ASN A 88 0.48 -8.72 -22.80
CA ASN A 88 1.32 -9.92 -22.63
C ASN A 88 0.45 -11.19 -22.65
N PRO A 89 0.07 -11.70 -23.82
CA PRO A 89 -0.82 -12.85 -23.94
C PRO A 89 -0.20 -14.18 -23.45
N SER A 90 1.08 -14.23 -23.15
CA SER A 90 1.74 -15.35 -22.49
C SER A 90 1.41 -15.47 -20.99
N LEU A 91 0.92 -14.41 -20.36
CA LEU A 91 0.40 -14.52 -19.01
C LEU A 91 -0.91 -15.33 -19.00
N ASN A 92 -1.03 -16.23 -18.03
CA ASN A 92 -2.20 -17.09 -17.88
C ASN A 92 -3.32 -16.44 -17.10
N SER A 93 -3.00 -15.48 -16.21
CA SER A 93 -3.98 -14.82 -15.36
C SER A 93 -3.51 -13.47 -14.85
N ALA A 94 -4.47 -12.62 -14.48
CA ALA A 94 -4.26 -11.39 -13.72
C ALA A 94 -5.17 -11.36 -12.49
N VAL A 95 -4.65 -10.89 -11.36
CA VAL A 95 -5.42 -10.72 -10.12
C VAL A 95 -5.38 -9.26 -9.69
N ALA A 96 -6.53 -8.61 -9.69
CA ALA A 96 -6.73 -7.22 -9.30
C ALA A 96 -7.31 -7.16 -7.89
N ILE A 97 -6.51 -6.68 -6.92
CA ILE A 97 -6.93 -6.54 -5.52
C ILE A 97 -7.32 -5.09 -5.27
N SER A 98 -8.47 -4.86 -4.63
CA SER A 98 -9.08 -3.54 -4.44
C SER A 98 -9.14 -2.78 -5.77
N ALA A 99 -9.79 -3.41 -6.75
CA ALA A 99 -9.70 -3.05 -8.16
C ALA A 99 -10.39 -1.73 -8.49
N TYR A 100 -9.66 -0.92 -9.26
CA TYR A 100 -10.18 0.26 -9.93
C TYR A 100 -9.56 0.34 -11.33
N THR A 101 -10.30 -0.09 -12.35
CA THR A 101 -9.86 -0.10 -13.74
C THR A 101 -11.03 -0.02 -14.70
N ASP A 102 -10.82 0.61 -15.84
CA ASP A 102 -11.72 0.60 -16.98
C ASP A 102 -11.07 -0.13 -18.19
N ALA A 103 -9.91 -0.75 -18.00
CA ALA A 103 -9.15 -1.39 -19.05
C ALA A 103 -9.53 -2.86 -19.29
N LEU A 104 -10.35 -3.48 -18.41
CA LEU A 104 -10.78 -4.86 -18.59
C LEU A 104 -11.71 -5.00 -19.79
N LYS A 105 -11.44 -5.99 -20.65
CA LYS A 105 -12.29 -6.36 -21.78
C LYS A 105 -12.89 -7.76 -21.57
N ALA A 106 -13.88 -8.13 -22.38
CA ALA A 106 -14.57 -9.41 -22.28
C ALA A 106 -13.61 -10.62 -22.38
N LYS A 107 -12.62 -10.57 -23.29
CA LYS A 107 -11.66 -11.67 -23.53
C LYS A 107 -10.22 -11.36 -23.13
N GLU A 108 -9.89 -10.11 -22.84
CA GLU A 108 -8.53 -9.66 -22.50
C GLU A 108 -8.51 -8.89 -21.18
N PRO A 109 -7.48 -9.09 -20.34
CA PRO A 109 -6.48 -10.16 -20.42
C PRO A 109 -7.10 -11.55 -20.12
N LYS A 110 -6.29 -12.61 -20.26
CA LYS A 110 -6.72 -13.97 -19.87
C LYS A 110 -7.08 -13.99 -18.38
N ASN A 111 -8.04 -14.84 -18.02
CA ASN A 111 -8.47 -15.21 -16.68
C ASN A 111 -8.22 -14.14 -15.58
N VAL A 112 -9.27 -13.41 -15.20
CA VAL A 112 -9.15 -12.33 -14.24
C VAL A 112 -9.94 -12.63 -12.97
N LEU A 113 -9.23 -12.56 -11.83
CA LEU A 113 -9.82 -12.55 -10.50
C LEU A 113 -9.76 -11.13 -9.94
N ILE A 114 -10.90 -10.64 -9.45
CA ILE A 114 -10.98 -9.38 -8.72
C ILE A 114 -11.30 -9.68 -7.26
N LEU A 115 -10.47 -9.19 -6.35
CA LEU A 115 -10.65 -9.35 -4.90
C LEU A 115 -10.76 -7.98 -4.23
N ASN A 116 -11.82 -7.74 -3.48
CA ASN A 116 -11.95 -6.51 -2.69
C ASN A 116 -12.20 -6.85 -1.22
N GLY A 117 -11.82 -5.94 -0.33
CA GLY A 117 -12.21 -6.04 1.08
C GLY A 117 -13.72 -5.82 1.26
N GLN A 118 -14.32 -6.53 2.21
CA GLN A 118 -15.73 -6.37 2.54
C GLN A 118 -16.08 -4.92 2.93
N TRP A 119 -15.13 -4.22 3.55
CA TRP A 119 -15.29 -2.84 4.02
C TRP A 119 -14.90 -1.78 2.97
N GLU A 120 -14.89 -2.16 1.70
CA GLU A 120 -14.66 -1.29 0.55
C GLU A 120 -15.94 -1.17 -0.33
N PRO A 121 -17.04 -0.56 0.17
CA PRO A 121 -18.32 -0.60 -0.52
C PRO A 121 -18.27 -0.01 -1.94
N GLN A 122 -17.51 1.06 -2.15
CA GLN A 122 -17.36 1.71 -3.46
C GLN A 122 -16.61 0.80 -4.45
N LEU A 123 -15.49 0.18 -4.04
CA LEU A 123 -14.73 -0.71 -4.91
C LEU A 123 -15.46 -2.03 -5.18
N ARG A 124 -16.26 -2.51 -4.23
CA ARG A 124 -17.13 -3.67 -4.43
C ARG A 124 -18.17 -3.39 -5.53
N SER A 125 -18.85 -2.25 -5.45
CA SER A 125 -19.80 -1.83 -6.49
C SER A 125 -19.10 -1.64 -7.84
N LYS A 126 -17.94 -0.99 -7.86
CA LYS A 126 -17.14 -0.78 -9.07
C LYS A 126 -16.71 -2.11 -9.72
N SER A 127 -16.34 -3.11 -8.92
CA SER A 127 -15.95 -4.42 -9.45
C SER A 127 -17.08 -5.17 -10.13
N LEU A 128 -18.30 -5.06 -9.63
CA LEU A 128 -19.48 -5.61 -10.30
C LEU A 128 -19.80 -4.81 -11.57
N GLU A 129 -19.69 -3.48 -11.51
CA GLU A 129 -19.85 -2.61 -12.70
C GLU A 129 -18.82 -2.95 -13.80
N ILE A 130 -17.57 -3.23 -13.44
CA ILE A 130 -16.52 -3.67 -14.39
C ILE A 130 -16.99 -4.93 -15.14
N LEU A 131 -17.59 -5.91 -14.46
CA LEU A 131 -18.13 -7.11 -15.11
C LEU A 131 -19.35 -6.79 -15.99
N GLN A 132 -20.22 -5.89 -15.56
CA GLN A 132 -21.36 -5.45 -16.39
C GLN A 132 -20.89 -4.79 -17.69
N ASN A 133 -19.89 -3.93 -17.62
CA ASN A 133 -19.35 -3.20 -18.77
C ASN A 133 -18.73 -4.11 -19.83
N ILE A 134 -18.29 -5.32 -19.45
CA ILE A 134 -17.81 -6.34 -20.39
C ILE A 134 -18.87 -7.34 -20.83
N GLY A 135 -20.15 -7.10 -20.53
CA GLY A 135 -21.29 -7.88 -21.02
C GLY A 135 -21.76 -9.00 -20.07
N VAL A 136 -21.39 -8.97 -18.79
CA VAL A 136 -21.92 -9.93 -17.81
C VAL A 136 -23.22 -9.39 -17.23
N ASP A 137 -24.33 -10.06 -17.49
CA ASP A 137 -25.63 -9.70 -16.94
C ASP A 137 -25.71 -10.02 -15.44
N ASN A 138 -26.09 -9.01 -14.64
CA ASN A 138 -26.30 -9.11 -13.19
C ASN A 138 -25.20 -9.89 -12.46
N PRO A 139 -23.94 -9.40 -12.48
CA PRO A 139 -22.81 -10.09 -11.89
C PRO A 139 -22.98 -10.21 -10.37
N LYS A 140 -22.54 -11.35 -9.82
CA LYS A 140 -22.62 -11.67 -8.39
C LYS A 140 -21.26 -12.09 -7.85
N GLU A 141 -21.02 -11.75 -6.59
CA GLU A 141 -19.87 -12.24 -5.81
C GLU A 141 -19.75 -13.77 -5.87
N GLY A 142 -18.54 -14.27 -5.96
CA GLY A 142 -18.20 -15.69 -5.91
C GLY A 142 -18.53 -16.49 -7.18
N LYS A 143 -19.26 -15.91 -8.13
CA LYS A 143 -19.66 -16.59 -9.35
C LYS A 143 -18.55 -16.48 -10.41
N LEU A 144 -18.34 -17.59 -11.13
CA LEU A 144 -17.46 -17.68 -12.30
C LEU A 144 -18.25 -17.31 -13.55
N TYR A 145 -17.65 -16.51 -14.43
CA TYR A 145 -18.18 -16.10 -15.72
C TYR A 145 -17.16 -16.43 -16.81
N GLY A 146 -17.64 -16.85 -17.99
CA GLY A 146 -16.79 -17.29 -19.10
C GLY A 146 -16.49 -18.80 -19.07
N ALA A 147 -15.76 -19.27 -20.06
CA ALA A 147 -15.35 -20.67 -20.20
C ALA A 147 -13.84 -20.82 -20.04
N LEU A 148 -13.40 -21.94 -19.43
CA LEU A 148 -11.97 -22.25 -19.26
C LEU A 148 -11.26 -22.38 -20.60
N ASP A 149 -11.92 -23.01 -21.58
CA ASP A 149 -11.34 -23.25 -22.89
C ASP A 149 -11.06 -21.95 -23.67
N ASP A 150 -11.83 -20.88 -23.38
CA ASP A 150 -11.62 -19.56 -23.97
C ASP A 150 -10.54 -18.75 -23.24
N ASN A 151 -9.97 -19.24 -22.13
CA ASN A 151 -9.08 -18.49 -21.26
C ASN A 151 -9.61 -17.11 -20.85
N ALA A 152 -10.92 -16.98 -20.73
CA ALA A 152 -11.62 -15.71 -20.47
C ALA A 152 -12.49 -15.74 -19.20
N ILE A 153 -12.06 -16.52 -18.21
CA ILE A 153 -12.76 -16.59 -16.92
C ILE A 153 -12.66 -15.26 -16.17
N ARG A 154 -13.78 -14.85 -15.61
CA ARG A 154 -13.91 -13.66 -14.75
C ARG A 154 -14.55 -14.07 -13.43
N LYS A 155 -13.97 -13.65 -12.32
CA LYS A 155 -14.54 -13.82 -10.97
C LYS A 155 -14.34 -12.55 -10.16
N VAL A 156 -15.35 -12.17 -9.40
CA VAL A 156 -15.25 -11.15 -8.34
C VAL A 156 -15.53 -11.82 -7.01
N ASP A 157 -14.71 -11.56 -5.99
CA ASP A 157 -14.95 -12.05 -4.63
C ASP A 157 -14.63 -10.98 -3.59
N PHE A 158 -15.31 -11.05 -2.42
CA PHE A 158 -15.15 -10.07 -1.36
C PHE A 158 -14.60 -10.73 -0.10
N ILE A 159 -13.47 -10.23 0.35
CA ILE A 159 -12.73 -10.76 1.49
C ILE A 159 -13.37 -10.25 2.79
N LYS A 160 -13.98 -11.13 3.55
CA LYS A 160 -14.65 -10.80 4.82
C LYS A 160 -13.67 -10.18 5.81
N ASN A 161 -14.19 -9.20 6.57
CA ASN A 161 -13.44 -8.48 7.63
C ASN A 161 -12.14 -7.83 7.15
N ALA A 162 -12.09 -7.39 5.90
CA ALA A 162 -10.95 -6.70 5.34
C ALA A 162 -11.33 -5.32 4.77
N ASP A 163 -10.46 -4.35 4.99
CA ASP A 163 -10.45 -3.03 4.38
C ASP A 163 -9.43 -2.98 3.23
N HIS A 164 -9.16 -1.77 2.72
CA HIS A 164 -8.26 -1.52 1.60
C HIS A 164 -6.82 -2.04 1.79
N VAL A 165 -6.32 -2.06 3.02
CA VAL A 165 -4.97 -2.55 3.35
C VAL A 165 -5.05 -3.95 3.94
N GLY A 166 -6.02 -4.20 4.80
CA GLY A 166 -6.24 -5.49 5.46
C GLY A 166 -6.44 -6.65 4.48
N VAL A 167 -6.98 -6.38 3.29
CA VAL A 167 -7.12 -7.38 2.23
C VAL A 167 -5.79 -8.01 1.83
N LEU A 168 -4.67 -7.28 1.89
CA LEU A 168 -3.33 -7.81 1.58
C LEU A 168 -2.76 -8.74 2.67
N TYR A 169 -3.23 -8.57 3.91
CA TYR A 169 -2.78 -9.33 5.08
C TYR A 169 -3.74 -10.45 5.47
N SER A 170 -4.88 -10.54 4.80
CA SER A 170 -5.89 -11.55 5.08
C SER A 170 -5.45 -12.93 4.61
N VAL A 171 -5.46 -13.91 5.52
CA VAL A 171 -5.25 -15.33 5.19
C VAL A 171 -6.28 -15.83 4.16
N ARG A 172 -7.47 -15.23 4.16
CA ARG A 172 -8.51 -15.56 3.18
C ARG A 172 -8.12 -15.10 1.77
N THR A 173 -7.53 -13.89 1.62
CA THR A 173 -6.99 -13.45 0.32
C THR A 173 -5.92 -14.41 -0.18
N GLN A 174 -5.01 -14.84 0.70
CA GLN A 174 -3.96 -15.80 0.35
C GLN A 174 -4.57 -17.13 -0.13
N ARG A 175 -5.59 -17.61 0.53
CA ARG A 175 -6.31 -18.83 0.15
C ARG A 175 -6.99 -18.68 -1.20
N GLU A 176 -7.76 -17.61 -1.42
CA GLU A 176 -8.43 -17.35 -2.69
C GLU A 176 -7.45 -17.30 -3.88
N LEU A 177 -6.24 -16.81 -3.66
CA LEU A 177 -5.20 -16.79 -4.68
C LEU A 177 -4.71 -18.21 -5.03
N VAL A 178 -4.44 -19.04 -4.04
CA VAL A 178 -4.00 -20.44 -4.27
C VAL A 178 -5.14 -21.26 -4.89
N ASP A 179 -6.37 -21.10 -4.40
CA ASP A 179 -7.56 -21.77 -4.95
C ASP A 179 -7.81 -21.35 -6.41
N TRP A 180 -7.58 -20.08 -6.74
CA TRP A 180 -7.67 -19.58 -8.11
C TRP A 180 -6.65 -20.21 -9.05
N ILE A 181 -5.39 -20.34 -8.60
CA ILE A 181 -4.37 -21.02 -9.40
C ILE A 181 -4.70 -22.51 -9.56
N ASN A 182 -5.06 -23.19 -8.47
CA ASN A 182 -5.48 -24.59 -8.50
C ASN A 182 -6.64 -24.84 -9.47
N PHE A 183 -7.59 -23.90 -9.52
CA PHE A 183 -8.70 -23.97 -10.46
C PHE A 183 -8.22 -23.86 -11.93
N LEU A 184 -7.31 -22.93 -12.22
CA LEU A 184 -6.81 -22.71 -13.58
C LEU A 184 -5.86 -23.81 -14.08
N GLU A 185 -4.96 -24.27 -13.22
CA GLU A 185 -3.97 -25.31 -13.58
C GLU A 185 -4.49 -26.74 -13.42
N LYS A 186 -5.68 -26.92 -12.82
CA LYS A 186 -6.22 -28.23 -12.43
C LYS A 186 -5.25 -29.05 -11.54
N ASP A 187 -4.40 -28.34 -10.82
CA ASP A 187 -3.44 -28.89 -9.86
C ASP A 187 -3.92 -28.64 -8.42
N LYS A 188 -3.34 -29.32 -7.45
CA LYS A 188 -3.71 -29.20 -6.03
C LYS A 188 -2.49 -28.78 -5.21
N GLN A 189 -2.10 -27.54 -5.33
CA GLN A 189 -1.11 -26.98 -4.41
C GLN A 189 -1.71 -26.83 -3.01
N ILE A 190 -0.93 -27.16 -2.00
CA ILE A 190 -1.37 -27.07 -0.61
C ILE A 190 -1.28 -25.62 -0.16
N PHE A 191 -2.39 -25.08 0.33
CA PHE A 191 -2.40 -23.77 0.94
C PHE A 191 -1.84 -23.82 2.38
N ILE A 192 -0.73 -23.12 2.61
CA ILE A 192 -0.17 -22.84 3.93
C ILE A 192 -0.29 -21.33 4.14
N GLY A 193 -1.29 -20.89 4.90
CA GLY A 193 -1.49 -19.48 5.19
C GLY A 193 -0.45 -18.94 6.16
N ASN A 194 -0.03 -17.68 5.98
CA ASN A 194 0.87 -17.03 6.91
C ASN A 194 0.14 -15.94 7.74
N ASN A 195 0.62 -15.74 8.96
CA ASN A 195 0.08 -14.76 9.91
C ASN A 195 0.95 -13.48 9.99
N ILE A 196 1.57 -13.08 8.88
CA ILE A 196 2.46 -11.90 8.84
C ILE A 196 1.74 -10.64 9.34
N GLY A 197 0.44 -10.47 9.04
CA GLY A 197 -0.35 -9.36 9.56
C GLY A 197 -0.42 -9.31 11.08
N ILE A 198 -0.67 -10.44 11.73
CA ILE A 198 -0.72 -10.56 13.20
C ILE A 198 0.64 -10.21 13.81
N TRP A 199 1.71 -10.78 13.28
CA TRP A 199 3.08 -10.52 13.76
C TRP A 199 3.49 -9.06 13.56
N THR A 200 3.08 -8.44 12.45
CA THR A 200 3.29 -7.01 12.21
C THR A 200 2.56 -6.17 13.25
N GLY A 201 1.31 -6.49 13.56
CA GLY A 201 0.55 -5.84 14.61
C GLY A 201 1.22 -5.98 15.99
N ILE A 202 1.63 -7.19 16.37
CA ILE A 202 2.34 -7.44 17.62
C ILE A 202 3.63 -6.62 17.69
N LEU A 203 4.39 -6.52 16.59
CA LEU A 203 5.61 -5.70 16.52
C LEU A 203 5.31 -4.23 16.80
N PHE A 204 4.30 -3.63 16.17
CA PHE A 204 3.90 -2.24 16.42
C PHE A 204 3.50 -2.01 17.89
N PHE A 205 2.68 -2.88 18.46
CA PHE A 205 2.31 -2.79 19.87
C PHE A 205 3.53 -2.94 20.78
N SER A 206 4.45 -3.85 20.48
CA SER A 206 5.67 -4.05 21.27
C SER A 206 6.56 -2.81 21.25
N ILE A 207 6.74 -2.17 20.09
CA ILE A 207 7.49 -0.91 19.96
C ILE A 207 6.81 0.20 20.77
N PHE A 208 5.49 0.30 20.69
CA PHE A 208 4.72 1.28 21.45
C PHE A 208 4.90 1.09 22.97
N PHE A 209 4.74 -0.12 23.49
CA PHE A 209 4.95 -0.39 24.91
C PHE A 209 6.40 -0.21 25.35
N LEU A 210 7.37 -0.61 24.50
CA LEU A 210 8.77 -0.39 24.76
C LEU A 210 9.09 1.10 24.86
N SER A 211 8.52 1.93 23.99
CA SER A 211 8.70 3.38 24.04
C SER A 211 8.22 3.97 25.37
N ILE A 212 7.07 3.52 25.89
CA ILE A 212 6.55 3.92 27.22
C ILE A 212 7.52 3.51 28.33
N LEU A 213 8.08 2.29 28.27
CA LEU A 213 9.04 1.83 29.27
C LEU A 213 10.34 2.65 29.22
N LEU A 214 10.83 2.94 28.02
CA LEU A 214 12.05 3.74 27.83
C LEU A 214 11.91 5.17 28.35
N THR A 215 10.69 5.74 28.39
CA THR A 215 10.49 7.06 29.01
C THR A 215 10.90 7.10 30.49
N LYS A 216 10.89 5.97 31.18
CA LYS A 216 11.32 5.88 32.58
C LYS A 216 12.84 6.13 32.77
N PHE A 217 13.62 5.87 31.72
CA PHE A 217 15.07 6.07 31.71
C PHE A 217 15.47 7.47 31.22
N LEU A 218 14.53 8.25 30.68
CA LEU A 218 14.80 9.61 30.30
C LEU A 218 14.98 10.49 31.54
N PRO A 219 15.87 11.51 31.50
CA PRO A 219 16.08 12.44 32.59
C PRO A 219 14.77 13.10 32.98
N LYS A 220 14.31 12.86 34.19
CA LYS A 220 13.10 13.50 34.73
C LYS A 220 13.45 14.92 35.16
N LYS A 221 13.37 15.87 34.25
CA LYS A 221 13.35 17.29 34.62
C LYS A 221 11.89 17.70 34.85
N SER A 222 11.60 18.11 36.07
CA SER A 222 10.32 18.74 36.37
C SER A 222 10.30 20.11 35.68
N LEU A 223 9.51 20.23 34.63
CA LEU A 223 9.28 21.50 33.93
C LEU A 223 8.29 22.43 34.70
N GLY A 224 8.19 22.29 36.03
CA GLY A 224 7.23 23.04 36.82
C GLY A 224 5.78 22.57 36.62
N LYS A 225 4.84 23.09 37.40
CA LYS A 225 3.42 22.82 37.22
C LYS A 225 2.91 23.52 35.94
N TYR A 226 2.73 22.70 34.90
CA TYR A 226 2.21 23.16 33.62
C TYR A 226 0.71 23.41 33.72
N GLN A 227 0.32 24.65 33.75
CA GLN A 227 -1.08 25.01 33.58
C GLN A 227 -1.29 25.52 32.15
N PHE A 228 -1.46 24.58 31.21
CA PHE A 228 -2.11 24.92 29.94
C PHE A 228 -3.61 25.04 30.20
N GLY A 229 -4.18 26.22 29.98
CA GLY A 229 -5.63 26.34 29.89
C GLY A 229 -6.15 25.44 28.77
N TYR A 230 -7.19 24.61 29.04
CA TYR A 230 -7.75 23.65 28.05
C TYR A 230 -8.03 24.32 26.70
N MET A 231 -8.53 25.55 26.68
CA MET A 231 -8.80 26.32 25.45
C MET A 231 -7.52 26.59 24.64
N ARG A 232 -6.44 26.99 25.32
CA ARG A 232 -5.15 27.24 24.64
C ARG A 232 -4.60 25.96 24.03
N PHE A 233 -4.65 24.85 24.78
CA PHE A 233 -4.24 23.57 24.29
C PHE A 233 -5.06 23.14 23.05
N PHE A 234 -6.39 23.31 23.10
CA PHE A 234 -7.29 22.99 22.01
C PHE A 234 -6.96 23.80 20.74
N PHE A 235 -6.83 25.13 20.86
CA PHE A 235 -6.51 26.01 19.72
C PHE A 235 -5.12 25.71 19.12
N ILE A 236 -4.10 25.47 19.96
CA ILE A 236 -2.77 25.11 19.47
C ILE A 236 -2.82 23.82 18.64
N ASN A 237 -3.56 22.81 19.08
CA ASN A 237 -3.68 21.56 18.31
C ASN A 237 -4.45 21.76 17.00
N ILE A 238 -5.51 22.59 16.99
CA ILE A 238 -6.19 22.92 15.73
C ILE A 238 -5.23 23.63 14.78
N ILE A 239 -4.49 24.64 15.24
CA ILE A 239 -3.50 25.34 14.42
C ILE A 239 -2.43 24.37 13.90
N ALA A 240 -1.92 23.49 14.77
CA ALA A 240 -0.93 22.48 14.40
C ALA A 240 -1.43 21.45 13.39
N CYS A 241 -2.74 21.21 13.31
CA CYS A 241 -3.34 20.32 12.31
C CYS A 241 -3.66 21.04 10.98
N VAL A 242 -4.13 22.28 11.04
CA VAL A 242 -4.66 23.01 9.88
C VAL A 242 -3.57 23.80 9.14
N LEU A 243 -2.69 24.47 9.88
CA LEU A 243 -1.70 25.38 9.29
C LEU A 243 -0.61 24.66 8.45
N PRO A 244 -0.06 23.50 8.87
CA PRO A 244 0.97 22.80 8.09
C PRO A 244 0.53 22.42 6.67
N PRO A 245 -0.62 21.80 6.42
CA PRO A 245 -1.07 21.54 5.06
C PRO A 245 -1.19 22.81 4.19
N LEU A 246 -1.64 23.92 4.76
CA LEU A 246 -1.79 25.20 4.05
C LEU A 246 -0.42 25.78 3.65
N ILE A 247 0.55 25.76 4.56
CA ILE A 247 1.92 26.21 4.27
C ILE A 247 2.57 25.31 3.23
N LEU A 248 2.47 23.99 3.42
CA LEU A 248 3.14 23.00 2.58
C LEU A 248 2.49 22.82 1.20
N TYR A 249 1.31 23.39 0.98
CA TYR A 249 0.72 23.47 -0.36
C TYR A 249 1.62 24.22 -1.35
N ASN A 250 2.29 25.30 -0.87
CA ASN A 250 3.14 26.16 -1.69
C ASN A 250 4.64 25.96 -1.44
N PHE A 251 5.03 25.45 -0.27
CA PHE A 251 6.43 25.39 0.17
C PHE A 251 6.77 24.01 0.72
N THR A 252 7.55 23.23 -0.01
CA THR A 252 8.08 21.93 0.43
C THR A 252 9.59 21.90 0.34
N PHE A 253 10.25 21.41 1.38
CA PHE A 253 11.69 21.14 1.35
C PHE A 253 11.91 19.67 0.97
N LYS A 254 12.92 19.42 0.16
CA LYS A 254 13.26 18.06 -0.28
C LYS A 254 14.30 17.45 0.65
N PHE A 255 13.87 16.64 1.61
CA PHE A 255 14.76 15.89 2.51
C PHE A 255 15.05 14.49 1.99
N VAL A 256 14.07 13.86 1.35
CA VAL A 256 14.19 12.50 0.81
C VAL A 256 13.55 12.40 -0.57
N ASN A 257 13.97 11.44 -1.37
CA ASN A 257 13.48 11.26 -2.74
C ASN A 257 12.09 10.60 -2.83
N PHE A 258 11.48 10.24 -1.71
CA PHE A 258 10.15 9.63 -1.66
C PHE A 258 9.09 10.70 -1.36
N PRO A 259 8.20 11.05 -2.30
CA PRO A 259 7.27 12.18 -2.15
C PRO A 259 6.41 12.09 -0.88
N ALA A 260 5.81 10.93 -0.61
CA ALA A 260 4.95 10.76 0.56
C ALA A 260 5.73 10.89 1.88
N HIS A 261 6.92 10.30 1.98
CA HIS A 261 7.77 10.42 3.17
C HIS A 261 8.30 11.85 3.32
N ASN A 262 8.68 12.48 2.22
CA ASN A 262 9.14 13.86 2.23
C ASN A 262 8.04 14.80 2.71
N HIS A 263 6.80 14.62 2.25
CA HIS A 263 5.66 15.42 2.70
C HIS A 263 5.39 15.23 4.19
N LEU A 264 5.42 13.98 4.68
CA LEU A 264 5.26 13.68 6.10
C LEU A 264 6.35 14.34 6.96
N ILE A 265 7.63 14.28 6.54
CA ILE A 265 8.73 14.93 7.26
C ILE A 265 8.49 16.45 7.33
N ASN A 266 8.17 17.09 6.21
CA ASN A 266 7.86 18.51 6.19
C ASN A 266 6.70 18.86 7.13
N GLN A 267 5.64 18.06 7.13
CA GLN A 267 4.49 18.26 8.01
C GLN A 267 4.88 18.13 9.49
N MET A 268 5.64 17.13 9.86
CA MET A 268 6.12 16.92 11.23
C MET A 268 7.04 18.08 11.70
N ILE A 269 7.90 18.60 10.82
CA ILE A 269 8.74 19.75 11.12
C ILE A 269 7.88 20.98 11.41
N VAL A 270 6.92 21.31 10.54
CA VAL A 270 6.06 22.49 10.74
C VAL A 270 5.23 22.36 12.02
N ILE A 271 4.65 21.18 12.28
CA ILE A 271 3.93 20.91 13.55
C ILE A 271 4.86 21.14 14.74
N SER A 272 6.07 20.61 14.71
CA SER A 272 7.04 20.71 15.79
C SER A 272 7.42 22.18 16.06
N ILE A 273 7.60 22.98 15.01
CA ILE A 273 7.87 24.42 15.12
C ILE A 273 6.69 25.14 15.77
N ILE A 274 5.45 24.88 15.34
CA ILE A 274 4.26 25.48 15.91
C ILE A 274 4.14 25.14 17.40
N LEU A 275 4.29 23.87 17.76
CA LEU A 275 4.22 23.42 19.15
C LEU A 275 5.34 24.05 20.00
N PHE A 276 6.57 24.13 19.48
CA PHE A 276 7.71 24.71 20.15
C PHE A 276 7.48 26.20 20.48
N PHE A 277 7.04 27.00 19.51
CA PHE A 277 6.76 28.42 19.73
C PHE A 277 5.46 28.67 20.51
N SER A 278 4.63 27.66 20.67
CA SER A 278 3.44 27.75 21.53
C SER A 278 3.76 27.55 23.01
N LEU A 279 4.99 27.20 23.37
CA LEU A 279 5.41 27.06 24.77
C LEU A 279 5.39 28.43 25.49
N PRO A 280 5.03 28.48 26.78
CA PRO A 280 5.16 29.68 27.59
C PRO A 280 6.61 30.17 27.65
N PRO A 281 6.84 31.50 27.69
CA PRO A 281 8.19 32.06 27.69
C PRO A 281 9.12 31.53 28.81
N THR A 282 8.57 31.25 29.98
CA THR A 282 9.30 30.69 31.12
C THR A 282 9.85 29.30 30.80
N GLN A 283 9.07 28.48 30.11
CA GLN A 283 9.45 27.13 29.76
C GLN A 283 10.35 27.06 28.53
N PHE A 284 10.12 27.97 27.58
CA PHE A 284 11.04 28.16 26.46
C PHE A 284 12.45 28.47 26.98
N LYS A 285 12.59 29.35 27.97
CA LYS A 285 13.89 29.68 28.60
C LYS A 285 14.51 28.50 29.36
N GLU A 286 13.72 27.66 30.01
CA GLU A 286 14.20 26.47 30.70
C GLU A 286 14.61 25.36 29.71
N LEU A 287 13.84 25.16 28.66
CA LEU A 287 14.14 24.22 27.58
C LEU A 287 15.46 24.59 26.88
N THR A 288 15.64 25.86 26.51
CA THR A 288 16.86 26.34 25.84
C THR A 288 18.09 26.24 26.73
N LYS A 289 17.96 26.45 28.07
CA LYS A 289 19.05 26.23 29.03
C LYS A 289 19.41 24.77 29.24
N SER A 290 18.47 23.86 29.03
CA SER A 290 18.65 22.42 29.24
C SER A 290 18.97 21.65 27.97
N PHE A 291 19.00 22.34 26.83
CA PHE A 291 19.19 21.71 25.52
C PHE A 291 20.61 21.24 25.37
N ASN A 292 20.82 19.94 25.47
CA ASN A 292 22.11 19.31 25.24
C ASN A 292 22.23 19.01 23.74
N PHE A 293 22.79 19.94 22.98
CA PHE A 293 22.94 19.87 21.53
C PHE A 293 23.58 18.55 21.04
N PRO A 294 24.58 17.93 21.70
CA PRO A 294 25.14 16.65 21.31
C PRO A 294 24.12 15.50 21.36
N LEU A 295 23.26 15.46 22.36
CA LEU A 295 22.24 14.41 22.49
C LEU A 295 21.16 14.52 21.40
N PHE A 296 20.80 15.74 21.02
CA PHE A 296 19.83 15.99 19.94
C PHE A 296 20.43 15.62 18.58
N ALA A 297 21.68 15.96 18.31
CA ALA A 297 22.38 15.57 17.09
C ALA A 297 22.49 14.04 16.97
N PHE A 298 22.74 13.33 18.08
CA PHE A 298 22.81 11.87 18.11
C PHE A 298 21.47 11.19 17.77
N LEU A 299 20.35 11.76 18.23
CA LEU A 299 19.01 11.24 17.93
C LEU A 299 18.54 11.54 16.50
N PHE A 300 19.18 12.48 15.81
CA PHE A 300 18.87 12.80 14.40
C PHE A 300 19.73 12.05 13.38
N ILE A 301 20.80 11.40 13.82
CA ILE A 301 21.72 10.61 12.95
C ILE A 301 21.35 9.12 12.96
N LEU A 302 20.54 8.65 13.91
CA LEU A 302 19.97 7.29 13.95
C LEU A 302 18.60 7.26 13.24
#